data_9c34b38fcf4edc748160c0b8a9549b5b
#
_entry.id   9c34b38fcf4edc748160c0b8a9549b5b
#
_cell.length_a   1.000
_cell.length_b   1.000
_cell.length_c   1.000
_cell.angle_alpha   90.00
_cell.angle_beta   90.00
_cell.angle_gamma   90.00
#
_symmetry.space_group_name_H-M   'P 1'
#
loop_
_entity.id
_entity.type
_entity.pdbx_description
1 polymer ?
#
loop_
_entity_poly.entity_id
_entity_poly.type
_entity_poly.pdbx_seq_one_letter_code
_entity_poly.pdbx_strand_id
1 'polypeptide(L)'
;RETVRARQRPIVIITSNAEKELPDAFLRRCIFHYIAFPTQEQMEKIIRVHFDKLDEALLAQAMQAFYWLRSIDSIEKKPSTSELVDWLRALQLGGVDPARITRETPFAGVLLKKDKDITAMQRRMR
;
A
#
# COMPACT_ATOMS: atom_id res chain seq x y z
N ARG A 1 -12.64 0.83 40.97
CA ARG A 1 -12.59 0.05 39.74
C ARG A 1 -13.87 -0.73 39.55
N GLU A 2 -14.50 -0.54 38.42
CA GLU A 2 -15.61 -1.38 38.02
C GLU A 2 -15.09 -2.59 37.24
N THR A 3 -15.58 -3.76 37.58
CA THR A 3 -15.30 -4.96 36.82
C THR A 3 -16.53 -5.30 36.00
N VAL A 4 -16.36 -5.29 34.68
CA VAL A 4 -17.42 -5.67 33.76
C VAL A 4 -17.09 -7.02 33.15
N ARG A 5 -18.02 -7.97 33.26
CA ARG A 5 -17.85 -9.30 32.67
C ARG A 5 -18.78 -9.47 31.48
N ALA A 6 -18.23 -9.97 30.40
CA ALA A 6 -19.03 -10.30 29.23
C ALA A 6 -19.87 -11.56 29.49
N ARG A 7 -21.10 -11.58 28.99
CA ARG A 7 -21.98 -12.76 29.05
C ARG A 7 -21.50 -13.87 28.14
N GLN A 8 -20.88 -13.49 27.03
CA GLN A 8 -20.28 -14.41 26.07
C GLN A 8 -18.85 -13.93 25.78
N ARG A 9 -17.95 -14.90 25.54
CA ARG A 9 -16.57 -14.55 25.18
C ARG A 9 -16.55 -13.97 23.77
N PRO A 10 -16.05 -12.75 23.57
CA PRO A 10 -15.92 -12.22 22.22
C PRO A 10 -14.78 -12.89 21.48
N ILE A 11 -14.88 -12.92 20.17
CA ILE A 11 -13.74 -13.22 19.30
C ILE A 11 -13.01 -11.89 19.06
N VAL A 12 -11.73 -11.85 19.41
CA VAL A 12 -10.92 -10.63 19.25
C VAL A 12 -9.92 -10.84 18.14
N ILE A 13 -9.91 -9.93 17.18
CA ILE A 13 -8.97 -9.92 16.05
C ILE A 13 -8.17 -8.62 16.14
N ILE A 14 -6.85 -8.76 16.18
CA ILE A 14 -5.94 -7.63 16.25
C ILE A 14 -5.14 -7.58 14.96
N THR A 15 -5.13 -6.42 14.30
CA THR A 15 -4.35 -6.23 13.09
C THR A 15 -3.17 -5.30 13.37
N SER A 16 -2.05 -5.55 12.68
CA SER A 16 -0.85 -4.74 12.77
C SER A 16 -0.23 -4.62 11.38
N ASN A 17 0.32 -3.44 11.06
CA ASN A 17 0.97 -3.20 9.78
C ASN A 17 2.44 -3.61 9.73
N ALA A 18 2.94 -4.26 10.79
CA ALA A 18 4.31 -4.77 10.88
C ALA A 18 5.41 -3.67 10.83
N GLU A 19 5.07 -2.41 11.03
CA GLU A 19 6.08 -1.33 11.13
C GLU A 19 6.95 -1.47 12.39
N LYS A 20 6.38 -2.07 13.43
CA LYS A 20 7.09 -2.39 14.68
C LYS A 20 6.82 -3.83 15.06
N GLU A 21 7.81 -4.46 15.68
CA GLU A 21 7.60 -5.78 16.26
C GLU A 21 6.59 -5.70 17.40
N LEU A 22 5.66 -6.64 17.41
CA LEU A 22 4.70 -6.75 18.50
C LEU A 22 5.41 -7.31 19.75
N PRO A 23 5.05 -6.82 20.95
CA PRO A 23 5.61 -7.37 22.18
C PRO A 23 5.39 -8.87 22.32
N ASP A 24 6.38 -9.57 22.87
CA ASP A 24 6.30 -11.01 23.06
C ASP A 24 5.08 -11.43 23.87
N ALA A 25 4.68 -10.61 24.84
CA ALA A 25 3.52 -10.88 25.66
C ALA A 25 2.23 -10.95 24.84
N PHE A 26 2.15 -10.16 23.77
CA PHE A 26 1.05 -10.17 22.81
C PHE A 26 1.07 -11.44 21.97
N LEU A 27 2.22 -11.71 21.37
CA LEU A 27 2.39 -12.86 20.48
C LEU A 27 2.09 -14.18 21.17
N ARG A 28 2.46 -14.28 22.46
CA ARG A 28 2.24 -15.49 23.26
C ARG A 28 0.77 -15.80 23.51
N ARG A 29 -0.07 -14.76 23.55
CA ARG A 29 -1.50 -14.87 23.88
C ARG A 29 -2.40 -14.95 22.66
N CYS A 30 -1.83 -14.85 21.46
CA CYS A 30 -2.57 -14.79 20.21
C CYS A 30 -2.14 -15.90 19.28
N ILE A 31 -3.06 -16.32 18.41
CA ILE A 31 -2.69 -17.11 17.24
C ILE A 31 -2.25 -16.11 16.20
N PHE A 32 -0.98 -16.21 15.79
CA PHE A 32 -0.41 -15.27 14.85
C PHE A 32 -0.64 -15.73 13.41
N HIS A 33 -1.06 -14.80 12.56
CA HIS A 33 -1.20 -15.03 11.13
C HIS A 33 -0.56 -13.88 10.36
N TYR A 34 0.42 -14.19 9.56
CA TYR A 34 1.09 -13.21 8.71
C TYR A 34 0.38 -13.10 7.37
N ILE A 35 0.00 -11.88 7.01
CA ILE A 35 -0.60 -11.60 5.70
C ILE A 35 0.47 -10.95 4.84
N ALA A 36 0.90 -11.67 3.81
CA ALA A 36 1.88 -11.15 2.86
C ALA A 36 1.28 -10.02 2.03
N PHE A 37 2.14 -9.08 1.60
CA PHE A 37 1.71 -8.04 0.67
C PHE A 37 1.20 -8.70 -0.61
N PRO A 38 0.09 -8.20 -1.19
CA PRO A 38 -0.49 -8.81 -2.38
C PRO A 38 0.49 -8.89 -3.54
N THR A 39 0.44 -9.97 -4.28
CA THR A 39 1.15 -10.06 -5.56
C THR A 39 0.52 -9.11 -6.57
N GLN A 40 1.21 -8.85 -7.67
CA GLN A 40 0.69 -7.97 -8.71
C GLN A 40 -0.66 -8.45 -9.23
N GLU A 41 -0.82 -9.75 -9.44
CA GLU A 41 -2.07 -10.35 -9.87
C GLU A 41 -3.20 -10.15 -8.86
N GLN A 42 -2.91 -10.39 -7.58
CA GLN A 42 -3.88 -10.17 -6.51
C GLN A 42 -4.25 -8.70 -6.39
N MET A 43 -3.26 -7.82 -6.53
CA MET A 43 -3.48 -6.39 -6.44
C MET A 43 -4.40 -5.89 -7.58
N GLU A 44 -4.25 -6.40 -8.78
CA GLU A 44 -5.15 -6.04 -9.88
C GLU A 44 -6.60 -6.34 -9.54
N LYS A 45 -6.87 -7.49 -8.93
CA LYS A 45 -8.22 -7.85 -8.49
C LYS A 45 -8.74 -6.88 -7.43
N ILE A 46 -7.88 -6.50 -6.48
CA ILE A 46 -8.23 -5.53 -5.44
C ILE A 46 -8.58 -4.18 -6.07
N ILE A 47 -7.78 -3.71 -7.00
CA ILE A 47 -7.99 -2.43 -7.68
C ILE A 47 -9.31 -2.42 -8.45
N ARG A 48 -9.64 -3.51 -9.14
CA ARG A 48 -10.87 -3.59 -9.92
C ARG A 48 -12.14 -3.50 -9.06
N VAL A 49 -12.05 -3.86 -7.80
CA VAL A 49 -13.17 -3.69 -6.85
C VAL A 49 -13.41 -2.20 -6.55
N HIS A 50 -12.36 -1.39 -6.55
CA HIS A 50 -12.43 0.04 -6.22
C HIS A 50 -12.79 0.93 -7.42
N PHE A 51 -12.68 0.44 -8.65
CA PHE A 51 -12.89 1.23 -9.85
C PHE A 51 -13.84 0.53 -10.81
N ASP A 52 -14.95 1.20 -11.16
CA ASP A 52 -15.92 0.66 -12.13
C ASP A 52 -15.35 0.67 -13.54
N LYS A 53 -14.65 1.75 -13.88
CA LYS A 53 -14.02 1.92 -15.19
C LYS A 53 -12.61 2.45 -15.00
N LEU A 54 -11.65 1.68 -15.42
CA LEU A 54 -10.25 2.05 -15.36
C LEU A 54 -9.60 1.68 -16.67
N ASP A 55 -8.87 2.65 -17.26
CA ASP A 55 -8.10 2.41 -18.48
C ASP A 55 -7.05 1.33 -18.20
N GLU A 56 -7.05 0.29 -19.01
CA GLU A 56 -6.13 -0.83 -18.85
C GLU A 56 -4.66 -0.42 -19.03
N ALA A 57 -4.38 0.51 -19.93
CA ALA A 57 -3.02 1.03 -20.11
C ALA A 57 -2.56 1.81 -18.87
N LEU A 58 -3.45 2.61 -18.29
CA LEU A 58 -3.18 3.35 -17.07
C LEU A 58 -2.87 2.39 -15.91
N LEU A 59 -3.70 1.37 -15.74
CA LEU A 59 -3.51 0.36 -14.70
C LEU A 59 -2.17 -0.36 -14.86
N ALA A 60 -1.85 -0.81 -16.07
CA ALA A 60 -0.61 -1.54 -16.35
C ALA A 60 0.62 -0.70 -16.00
N GLN A 61 0.65 0.55 -16.42
CA GLN A 61 1.77 1.44 -16.16
C GLN A 61 1.88 1.80 -14.67
N ALA A 62 0.75 2.04 -14.03
CA ALA A 62 0.71 2.35 -12.60
C ALA A 62 1.21 1.16 -11.77
N MET A 63 0.79 -0.04 -12.10
CA MET A 63 1.23 -1.25 -11.41
C MET A 63 2.73 -1.47 -11.57
N GLN A 64 3.26 -1.25 -12.76
CA GLN A 64 4.69 -1.37 -13.02
C GLN A 64 5.49 -0.38 -12.17
N ALA A 65 5.08 0.88 -12.14
CA ALA A 65 5.73 1.92 -11.35
C ALA A 65 5.63 1.61 -9.85
N PHE A 66 4.46 1.19 -9.39
CA PHE A 66 4.21 0.90 -7.98
C PHE A 66 5.12 -0.23 -7.46
N TYR A 67 5.19 -1.35 -8.16
CA TYR A 67 6.03 -2.48 -7.75
C TYR A 67 7.51 -2.17 -7.91
N TRP A 68 7.88 -1.35 -8.89
CA TRP A 68 9.25 -0.86 -9.00
C TRP A 68 9.63 -0.04 -7.76
N LEU A 69 8.77 0.88 -7.33
CA LEU A 69 9.01 1.65 -6.12
C LEU A 69 9.18 0.76 -4.89
N ARG A 70 8.35 -0.25 -4.77
CA ARG A 70 8.43 -1.17 -3.63
C ARG A 70 9.70 -2.02 -3.65
N SER A 71 10.35 -2.15 -4.80
CA SER A 71 11.60 -2.90 -4.93
C SER A 71 12.84 -2.09 -4.52
N ILE A 72 12.69 -0.78 -4.34
CA ILE A 72 13.81 0.10 -3.99
C ILE A 72 14.09 -0.01 -2.48
N ASP A 73 15.23 -0.61 -2.12
CA ASP A 73 15.57 -0.86 -0.73
C ASP A 73 15.74 0.41 0.10
N SER A 74 16.20 1.51 -0.53
CA SER A 74 16.44 2.78 0.17
C SER A 74 15.16 3.53 0.53
N ILE A 75 14.00 3.12 0.03
CA ILE A 75 12.73 3.70 0.44
C ILE A 75 12.32 3.10 1.78
N GLU A 76 12.22 3.95 2.80
CA GLU A 76 11.86 3.51 4.14
C GLU A 76 10.41 3.11 4.28
N LYS A 77 9.52 3.98 3.79
CA LYS A 77 8.08 3.73 3.88
C LYS A 77 7.55 3.41 2.49
N LYS A 78 7.49 2.13 2.19
CA LYS A 78 6.97 1.65 0.92
C LYS A 78 5.47 1.92 0.83
N PRO A 79 4.96 2.32 -0.36
CA PRO A 79 3.54 2.61 -0.51
C PRO A 79 2.67 1.37 -0.29
N SER A 80 1.52 1.59 0.32
CA SER A 80 0.54 0.56 0.65
C SER A 80 -0.56 0.49 -0.42
N THR A 81 -1.47 -0.48 -0.25
CA THR A 81 -2.64 -0.64 -1.12
C THR A 81 -3.52 0.62 -1.13
N SER A 82 -3.75 1.23 0.03
CA SER A 82 -4.57 2.46 0.11
C SER A 82 -3.96 3.58 -0.69
N GLU A 83 -2.65 3.75 -0.59
CA GLU A 83 -1.93 4.79 -1.33
C GLU A 83 -1.97 4.52 -2.83
N LEU A 84 -1.91 3.26 -3.25
CA LEU A 84 -2.07 2.90 -4.66
C LEU A 84 -3.45 3.27 -5.19
N VAL A 85 -4.50 2.98 -4.43
CA VAL A 85 -5.88 3.34 -4.81
C VAL A 85 -6.00 4.85 -4.95
N ASP A 86 -5.50 5.61 -3.98
CA ASP A 86 -5.54 7.08 -4.00
C ASP A 86 -4.75 7.64 -5.18
N TRP A 87 -3.59 7.06 -5.46
CA TRP A 87 -2.75 7.47 -6.57
C TRP A 87 -3.42 7.24 -7.92
N LEU A 88 -4.05 6.06 -8.10
CA LEU A 88 -4.80 5.76 -9.31
C LEU A 88 -5.96 6.74 -9.53
N ARG A 89 -6.65 7.13 -8.46
CA ARG A 89 -7.70 8.17 -8.55
C ARG A 89 -7.11 9.50 -9.00
N ALA A 90 -5.97 9.89 -8.45
CA ALA A 90 -5.30 11.13 -8.84
C ALA A 90 -4.87 11.10 -10.31
N LEU A 91 -4.31 10.00 -10.77
CA LEU A 91 -3.91 9.83 -12.16
C LEU A 91 -5.12 9.91 -13.10
N GLN A 92 -6.21 9.27 -12.72
CA GLN A 92 -7.44 9.27 -13.52
C GLN A 92 -8.07 10.65 -13.58
N LEU A 93 -8.19 11.33 -12.43
CA LEU A 93 -8.76 12.68 -12.35
C LEU A 93 -7.89 13.70 -13.09
N GLY A 94 -6.58 13.54 -13.05
CA GLY A 94 -5.65 14.42 -13.74
C GLY A 94 -5.53 14.16 -15.23
N GLY A 95 -6.17 13.13 -15.75
CA GLY A 95 -6.10 12.78 -17.17
C GLY A 95 -4.68 12.47 -17.62
N VAL A 96 -3.87 11.85 -16.75
CA VAL A 96 -2.46 11.58 -17.03
C VAL A 96 -2.31 10.55 -18.15
N ASP A 97 -1.45 10.87 -19.12
CA ASP A 97 -1.09 9.93 -20.18
C ASP A 97 -0.33 8.74 -19.55
N PRO A 98 -0.78 7.50 -19.78
CA PRO A 98 -0.08 6.32 -19.27
C PRO A 98 1.42 6.28 -19.59
N ALA A 99 1.84 6.81 -20.74
CA ALA A 99 3.25 6.86 -21.14
C ALA A 99 4.13 7.71 -20.19
N ARG A 100 3.54 8.62 -19.44
CA ARG A 100 4.27 9.49 -18.49
C ARG A 100 4.49 8.84 -17.13
N ILE A 101 3.72 7.81 -16.80
CA ILE A 101 3.67 7.28 -15.43
C ILE A 101 5.02 6.73 -14.98
N THR A 102 5.63 5.86 -15.78
CA THR A 102 6.92 5.25 -15.42
C THR A 102 8.09 6.20 -15.55
N ARG A 103 7.97 7.22 -16.39
CA ARG A 103 9.06 8.19 -16.61
C ARG A 103 9.08 9.31 -15.58
N GLU A 104 7.93 9.76 -15.13
CA GLU A 104 7.80 10.97 -14.31
C GLU A 104 7.21 10.71 -12.93
N THR A 105 6.52 9.60 -12.75
CA THR A 105 5.76 9.27 -11.54
C THR A 105 4.92 10.46 -11.07
N PRO A 106 3.92 10.92 -11.88
CA PRO A 106 3.09 12.05 -11.51
C PRO A 106 2.40 11.82 -10.17
N PHE A 107 2.21 12.88 -9.39
CA PHE A 107 1.58 12.81 -8.07
C PHE A 107 2.30 11.85 -7.10
N ALA A 108 3.61 11.77 -7.19
CA ALA A 108 4.41 10.88 -6.35
C ALA A 108 4.17 11.09 -4.84
N GLY A 109 3.79 12.29 -4.43
CA GLY A 109 3.48 12.59 -3.04
C GLY A 109 2.27 11.87 -2.48
N VAL A 110 1.44 11.27 -3.34
CA VAL A 110 0.34 10.40 -2.90
C VAL A 110 0.89 9.03 -2.48
N LEU A 111 1.92 8.54 -3.18
CA LEU A 111 2.54 7.25 -2.89
C LEU A 111 3.60 7.33 -1.78
N LEU A 112 4.43 8.36 -1.83
CA LEU A 112 5.57 8.51 -0.92
C LEU A 112 5.34 9.71 -0.01
N LYS A 113 5.28 9.47 1.29
CA LYS A 113 4.95 10.50 2.28
C LYS A 113 6.18 11.17 2.89
N LYS A 114 7.37 10.65 2.62
CA LYS A 114 8.62 11.22 3.15
C LYS A 114 9.44 11.82 2.02
N ASP A 115 9.95 13.04 2.24
CA ASP A 115 10.79 13.74 1.26
C ASP A 115 12.01 12.93 0.84
N LYS A 116 12.63 12.24 1.78
CA LYS A 116 13.80 11.41 1.49
C LYS A 116 13.46 10.22 0.60
N ASP A 117 12.25 9.70 0.69
CA ASP A 117 11.80 8.60 -0.16
C ASP A 117 11.57 9.09 -1.59
N ILE A 118 10.98 10.29 -1.75
CA ILE A 118 10.83 10.93 -3.06
C ILE A 118 12.20 11.17 -3.69
N THR A 119 13.14 11.66 -2.91
CA THR A 119 14.53 11.89 -3.38
C THR A 119 15.19 10.58 -3.80
N ALA A 120 15.01 9.52 -3.01
CA ALA A 120 15.55 8.20 -3.34
C ALA A 120 14.98 7.65 -4.65
N MET A 121 13.68 7.83 -4.87
CA MET A 121 13.03 7.47 -6.13
C MET A 121 13.62 8.24 -7.30
N GLN A 122 13.73 9.56 -7.17
CA GLN A 122 14.26 10.43 -8.24
C GLN A 122 15.68 10.07 -8.64
N ARG A 123 16.52 9.69 -7.68
CA ARG A 123 17.89 9.24 -7.94
C ARG A 123 17.92 7.97 -8.78
N ARG A 124 16.97 7.08 -8.58
CA ARG A 124 16.89 5.83 -9.35
C ARG A 124 16.33 6.03 -10.74
N MET A 125 15.62 7.12 -10.97
CA MET A 125 15.04 7.44 -12.29
C MET A 125 16.05 8.10 -13.25
N ARG A 126 17.20 8.53 -12.74
CA ARG A 126 18.26 9.15 -13.55
C ARG A 126 19.13 8.13 -14.26
#